data_5deee1dd43153eef054d16aee64a1dd2
#
_entry.id   5deee1dd43153eef054d16aee64a1dd2
#
_cell.length_a   1.000
_cell.length_b   1.000
_cell.length_c   1.000
_cell.angle_alpha   90.00
_cell.angle_beta   90.00
_cell.angle_gamma   90.00
#
_symmetry.space_group_name_H-M   'P 1'
#
loop_
_entity.id
_entity.type
_entity.pdbx_description
1 polymer ?
#
loop_
_entity_poly.entity_id
_entity_poly.type
_entity_poly.pdbx_seq_one_letter_code
_entity_poly.pdbx_strand_id
1 'polypeptide(L)'
;MQLIKMEKVKDGKYLKNYELTYLNKAGREKKYEIVSRKELKNAEDIGKKVSGISIAAVNEGKLLLLKEFRMGVNRNVYNLCAGMMEEGETVMDCIKRELYEETGLSVKKIIDILPASFAAVAISDMKTHIVFVEAEGEFEDHTSENEMIEAGFYSREETAALLQTEEFSSRAQMIAYFFSRNLFPGIFFRE
;
A
#
# COMPACT_ATOMS: atom_id res chain seq x y z
N MET A 1 -16.26 10.79 -21.03
CA MET A 1 -15.28 9.77 -21.48
C MET A 1 -16.00 8.43 -21.48
N GLN A 2 -16.00 7.71 -22.61
CA GLN A 2 -16.59 6.38 -22.72
C GLN A 2 -15.50 5.40 -23.16
N LEU A 3 -15.26 4.35 -22.37
CA LEU A 3 -14.37 3.26 -22.77
C LEU A 3 -15.04 2.45 -23.87
N ILE A 4 -14.38 2.31 -25.03
CA ILE A 4 -14.91 1.61 -26.20
C ILE A 4 -14.11 0.35 -26.55
N LYS A 5 -12.86 0.25 -26.09
CA LYS A 5 -12.01 -0.91 -26.35
C LYS A 5 -10.98 -1.08 -25.22
N MET A 6 -10.72 -2.33 -24.88
CA MET A 6 -9.65 -2.74 -23.97
C MET A 6 -8.86 -3.88 -24.61
N GLU A 7 -7.55 -3.75 -24.70
CA GLU A 7 -6.67 -4.77 -25.28
C GLU A 7 -5.52 -5.05 -24.33
N LYS A 8 -5.22 -6.32 -24.08
CA LYS A 8 -4.00 -6.73 -23.39
C LYS A 8 -2.84 -6.67 -24.40
N VAL A 9 -1.93 -5.71 -24.20
CA VAL A 9 -0.79 -5.49 -25.11
C VAL A 9 0.48 -6.19 -24.66
N LYS A 10 0.58 -6.57 -23.38
CA LYS A 10 1.68 -7.39 -22.85
C LYS A 10 1.18 -8.27 -21.72
N ASP A 11 1.58 -9.54 -21.75
CA ASP A 11 1.27 -10.53 -20.71
C ASP A 11 2.58 -10.93 -20.00
N GLY A 12 2.97 -10.10 -19.01
CA GLY A 12 4.12 -10.39 -18.18
C GLY A 12 3.76 -11.36 -17.04
N LYS A 13 4.76 -12.00 -16.44
CA LYS A 13 4.57 -12.93 -15.32
C LYS A 13 3.82 -12.28 -14.15
N TYR A 14 4.17 -11.05 -13.78
CA TYR A 14 3.62 -10.33 -12.62
C TYR A 14 2.72 -9.15 -12.98
N LEU A 15 2.94 -8.55 -14.16
CA LEU A 15 2.18 -7.40 -14.62
C LEU A 15 1.64 -7.66 -16.02
N LYS A 16 0.36 -7.34 -16.21
CA LYS A 16 -0.33 -7.33 -17.49
C LYS A 16 -0.52 -5.87 -17.90
N ASN A 17 -0.14 -5.55 -19.13
CA ASN A 17 -0.35 -4.21 -19.66
C ASN A 17 -1.57 -4.20 -20.56
N TYR A 18 -2.41 -3.20 -20.38
CA TYR A 18 -3.62 -2.99 -21.18
C TYR A 18 -3.60 -1.61 -21.82
N GLU A 19 -4.00 -1.54 -23.09
CA GLU A 19 -4.35 -0.31 -23.79
C GLU A 19 -5.87 -0.14 -23.74
N LEU A 20 -6.30 1.00 -23.23
CA LEU A 20 -7.71 1.39 -23.12
C LEU A 20 -8.00 2.48 -24.14
N THR A 21 -8.95 2.27 -25.04
CA THR A 21 -9.38 3.30 -25.98
C THR A 21 -10.68 3.92 -25.53
N TYR A 22 -10.66 5.24 -25.32
CA TYR A 22 -11.80 6.04 -24.90
C TYR A 22 -12.28 6.98 -26.01
N LEU A 23 -13.58 7.19 -26.11
CA LEU A 23 -14.11 8.38 -26.78
C LEU A 23 -14.04 9.57 -25.82
N ASN A 24 -13.35 10.63 -26.24
CA ASN A 24 -13.23 11.86 -25.48
C ASN A 24 -14.47 12.76 -25.64
N LYS A 25 -14.50 13.93 -25.00
CA LYS A 25 -15.63 14.88 -25.07
C LYS A 25 -15.92 15.40 -26.49
N ALA A 26 -14.95 15.33 -27.39
CA ALA A 26 -15.10 15.73 -28.79
C ALA A 26 -15.40 14.56 -29.73
N GLY A 27 -15.73 13.37 -29.20
CA GLY A 27 -15.99 12.17 -29.99
C GLY A 27 -14.77 11.56 -30.66
N ARG A 28 -13.54 11.97 -30.27
CA ARG A 28 -12.29 11.44 -30.83
C ARG A 28 -11.72 10.37 -29.93
N GLU A 29 -11.05 9.38 -30.49
CA GLU A 29 -10.36 8.34 -29.76
C GLU A 29 -9.18 8.88 -28.97
N LYS A 30 -9.02 8.37 -27.74
CA LYS A 30 -7.90 8.61 -26.84
C LYS A 30 -7.43 7.29 -26.27
N LYS A 31 -6.17 6.90 -26.54
CA LYS A 31 -5.53 5.74 -25.96
C LYS A 31 -4.93 6.07 -24.61
N TYR A 32 -5.00 5.12 -23.70
CA TYR A 32 -4.46 5.20 -22.35
C TYR A 32 -3.91 3.83 -21.93
N GLU A 33 -2.74 3.80 -21.33
CA GLU A 33 -2.11 2.57 -20.90
C GLU A 33 -2.22 2.39 -19.39
N ILE A 34 -2.53 1.16 -18.97
CA ILE A 34 -2.51 0.78 -17.55
C ILE A 34 -1.79 -0.54 -17.36
N VAL A 35 -1.35 -0.79 -16.11
CA VAL A 35 -0.88 -2.09 -15.66
C VAL A 35 -1.85 -2.66 -14.62
N SER A 36 -2.05 -3.98 -14.67
CA SER A 36 -2.76 -4.73 -13.64
C SER A 36 -1.93 -5.94 -13.20
N ARG A 37 -2.03 -6.32 -11.94
CA ARG A 37 -1.46 -7.58 -11.44
C ARG A 37 -2.33 -8.79 -11.74
N LYS A 38 -3.57 -8.55 -12.13
CA LYS A 38 -4.57 -9.59 -12.43
C LYS A 38 -4.97 -9.56 -13.91
N GLU A 39 -5.45 -10.68 -14.39
CA GLU A 39 -6.10 -10.76 -15.70
C GLU A 39 -7.41 -9.97 -15.65
N LEU A 40 -7.55 -9.02 -16.58
CA LEU A 40 -8.81 -8.29 -16.82
C LEU A 40 -9.45 -8.87 -18.07
N LYS A 41 -10.65 -9.43 -17.95
CA LYS A 41 -11.40 -10.04 -19.07
C LYS A 41 -12.24 -9.01 -19.80
N ASN A 42 -12.71 -8.00 -19.07
CA ASN A 42 -13.57 -6.93 -19.58
C ASN A 42 -13.37 -5.64 -18.77
N ALA A 43 -14.01 -4.55 -19.20
CA ALA A 43 -13.90 -3.23 -18.59
C ALA A 43 -14.38 -3.19 -17.13
N GLU A 44 -15.36 -4.01 -16.78
CA GLU A 44 -15.95 -4.08 -15.44
C GLU A 44 -14.97 -4.71 -14.41
N ASP A 45 -13.93 -5.39 -14.88
CA ASP A 45 -12.90 -5.95 -14.01
C ASP A 45 -11.91 -4.89 -13.50
N ILE A 46 -11.80 -3.75 -14.20
CA ILE A 46 -10.89 -2.66 -13.83
C ILE A 46 -11.20 -2.15 -12.43
N GLY A 47 -10.28 -2.34 -11.49
CA GLY A 47 -10.42 -1.89 -10.11
C GLY A 47 -11.55 -2.56 -9.33
N LYS A 48 -12.07 -3.69 -9.76
CA LYS A 48 -13.15 -4.42 -9.09
C LYS A 48 -12.68 -5.10 -7.81
N LYS A 49 -11.50 -5.71 -7.83
CA LYS A 49 -10.96 -6.46 -6.70
C LYS A 49 -10.00 -5.62 -5.88
N VAL A 50 -10.09 -5.76 -4.55
CA VAL A 50 -9.04 -5.26 -3.65
C VAL A 50 -7.80 -6.12 -3.82
N SER A 51 -6.64 -5.48 -3.87
CA SER A 51 -5.37 -6.14 -4.16
C SER A 51 -4.54 -6.39 -2.90
N GLY A 52 -4.70 -5.59 -1.86
CA GLY A 52 -3.89 -5.69 -0.67
C GLY A 52 -4.22 -4.64 0.39
N ILE A 53 -3.31 -4.50 1.33
CA ILE A 53 -3.42 -3.60 2.48
C ILE A 53 -2.16 -2.76 2.65
N SER A 54 -2.27 -1.65 3.39
CA SER A 54 -1.15 -0.90 3.96
C SER A 54 -1.49 -0.62 5.41
N ILE A 55 -0.59 -0.96 6.33
CA ILE A 55 -0.80 -0.95 7.77
C ILE A 55 -0.04 0.22 8.40
N ALA A 56 -0.76 1.17 8.95
CA ALA A 56 -0.23 2.19 9.86
C ALA A 56 -0.31 1.64 11.29
N ALA A 57 0.77 1.02 11.74
CA ALA A 57 0.85 0.42 13.07
C ALA A 57 1.50 1.38 14.06
N VAL A 58 0.97 1.38 15.29
CA VAL A 58 1.55 2.14 16.41
C VAL A 58 1.79 1.23 17.60
N ASN A 59 2.81 1.54 18.39
CA ASN A 59 3.06 0.92 19.69
C ASN A 59 3.65 1.99 20.62
N GLU A 60 3.11 2.10 21.85
CA GLU A 60 3.60 3.03 22.90
C GLU A 60 3.85 4.45 22.39
N GLY A 61 2.96 4.97 21.57
CA GLY A 61 3.07 6.33 21.05
C GLY A 61 4.05 6.54 19.90
N LYS A 62 4.61 5.48 19.34
CA LYS A 62 5.54 5.48 18.20
C LYS A 62 4.88 4.88 16.96
N LEU A 63 5.28 5.34 15.78
CA LEU A 63 4.82 4.84 14.49
C LEU A 63 5.79 3.79 13.95
N LEU A 64 5.27 2.65 13.50
CA LEU A 64 6.03 1.66 12.75
C LEU A 64 6.30 2.16 11.34
N LEU A 65 7.56 2.19 10.95
CA LEU A 65 7.99 2.42 9.57
C LEU A 65 9.00 1.34 9.17
N LEU A 66 8.95 0.97 7.91
CA LEU A 66 9.84 0.02 7.29
C LEU A 66 10.78 0.74 6.33
N LYS A 67 12.10 0.61 6.51
CA LYS A 67 13.09 0.99 5.51
C LYS A 67 13.33 -0.21 4.63
N GLU A 68 12.83 -0.17 3.39
CA GLU A 68 12.87 -1.31 2.49
C GLU A 68 13.50 -0.97 1.13
N PHE A 69 14.23 -1.91 0.56
CA PHE A 69 14.76 -1.77 -0.79
C PHE A 69 13.65 -2.04 -1.82
N ARG A 70 13.22 -1.01 -2.52
CA ARG A 70 12.19 -1.11 -3.55
C ARG A 70 12.83 -1.25 -4.94
N MET A 71 12.79 -2.46 -5.49
CA MET A 71 13.36 -2.78 -6.81
C MET A 71 12.83 -1.88 -7.92
N GLY A 72 11.56 -1.46 -7.84
CA GLY A 72 10.93 -0.60 -8.86
C GLY A 72 11.54 0.81 -8.95
N VAL A 73 12.22 1.29 -7.89
CA VAL A 73 12.92 2.57 -7.85
C VAL A 73 14.42 2.41 -7.58
N ASN A 74 14.89 1.16 -7.41
CA ASN A 74 16.29 0.78 -7.18
C ASN A 74 16.95 1.51 -6.00
N ARG A 75 16.22 1.66 -4.89
CA ARG A 75 16.71 2.31 -3.66
C ARG A 75 15.88 1.96 -2.45
N ASN A 76 16.43 2.26 -1.27
CA ASN A 76 15.68 2.19 -0.03
C ASN A 76 14.68 3.34 0.06
N VAL A 77 13.47 3.04 0.52
CA VAL A 77 12.44 4.03 0.85
C VAL A 77 11.78 3.66 2.17
N TYR A 78 11.33 4.65 2.91
CA TYR A 78 10.46 4.42 4.06
C TYR A 78 9.04 4.15 3.61
N ASN A 79 8.46 3.09 4.13
CA ASN A 79 7.11 2.63 3.79
C ASN A 79 6.33 2.21 5.05
N LEU A 80 5.03 2.00 4.87
CA LEU A 80 4.20 1.26 5.84
C LEU A 80 4.37 -0.24 5.57
N CYS A 81 4.18 -1.06 6.59
CA CYS A 81 3.97 -2.49 6.41
C CYS A 81 2.82 -2.72 5.43
N ALA A 82 3.01 -3.52 4.39
CA ALA A 82 2.05 -3.61 3.31
C ALA A 82 2.23 -4.87 2.47
N GLY A 83 1.12 -5.54 2.17
CA GLY A 83 1.17 -6.70 1.31
C GLY A 83 -0.07 -6.96 0.50
N MET A 84 0.03 -8.00 -0.31
CA MET A 84 -1.04 -8.42 -1.21
C MET A 84 -1.93 -9.45 -0.53
N MET A 85 -3.25 -9.30 -0.71
CA MET A 85 -4.20 -10.33 -0.26
C MET A 85 -4.03 -11.60 -1.10
N GLU A 86 -3.98 -12.73 -0.42
CA GLU A 86 -4.00 -14.05 -1.04
C GLU A 86 -5.42 -14.47 -1.47
N GLU A 87 -5.52 -15.55 -2.25
CA GLU A 87 -6.82 -16.02 -2.72
C GLU A 87 -7.63 -16.63 -1.55
N GLY A 88 -8.82 -16.09 -1.32
CA GLY A 88 -9.68 -16.52 -0.23
C GLY A 88 -9.35 -15.91 1.14
N GLU A 89 -8.29 -15.11 1.23
CA GLU A 89 -7.88 -14.46 2.46
C GLU A 89 -8.83 -13.33 2.84
N THR A 90 -9.16 -13.20 4.12
CA THR A 90 -9.88 -12.04 4.63
C THR A 90 -8.93 -10.87 4.86
N VAL A 91 -9.46 -9.65 4.91
CA VAL A 91 -8.66 -8.45 5.25
C VAL A 91 -7.97 -8.61 6.61
N MET A 92 -8.66 -9.22 7.58
CA MET A 92 -8.13 -9.44 8.93
C MET A 92 -6.96 -10.44 8.95
N ASP A 93 -7.05 -11.50 8.16
CA ASP A 93 -5.97 -12.50 8.06
C ASP A 93 -4.75 -11.88 7.37
N CYS A 94 -4.97 -11.13 6.29
CA CYS A 94 -3.92 -10.41 5.58
C CYS A 94 -3.19 -9.41 6.50
N ILE A 95 -3.91 -8.65 7.33
CA ILE A 95 -3.30 -7.72 8.30
C ILE A 95 -2.36 -8.45 9.26
N LYS A 96 -2.83 -9.55 9.83
CA LYS A 96 -2.05 -10.33 10.80
C LYS A 96 -0.82 -10.96 10.16
N ARG A 97 -1.01 -11.58 8.99
CA ARG A 97 0.06 -12.25 8.25
C ARG A 97 1.15 -11.26 7.83
N GLU A 98 0.79 -10.18 7.14
CA GLU A 98 1.78 -9.21 6.64
C GLU A 98 2.53 -8.50 7.79
N LEU A 99 1.83 -8.13 8.88
CA LEU A 99 2.50 -7.52 10.03
C LEU A 99 3.52 -8.48 10.63
N TYR A 100 3.18 -9.76 10.76
CA TYR A 100 4.07 -10.77 11.30
C TYR A 100 5.24 -11.09 10.35
N GLU A 101 4.97 -11.30 9.05
CA GLU A 101 5.98 -11.65 8.06
C GLU A 101 7.03 -10.55 7.89
N GLU A 102 6.62 -9.28 7.84
CA GLU A 102 7.55 -8.17 7.65
C GLU A 102 8.23 -7.69 8.94
N THR A 103 7.71 -8.03 10.14
CA THR A 103 8.20 -7.41 11.38
C THR A 103 8.31 -8.34 12.59
N GLY A 104 7.70 -9.52 12.58
CA GLY A 104 7.55 -10.38 13.77
C GLY A 104 6.44 -9.93 14.73
N LEU A 105 5.87 -8.74 14.53
CA LEU A 105 4.88 -8.18 15.45
C LEU A 105 3.49 -8.81 15.28
N SER A 106 2.72 -8.74 16.35
CA SER A 106 1.31 -9.15 16.38
C SER A 106 0.37 -7.95 16.45
N VAL A 107 -0.85 -8.14 15.93
CA VAL A 107 -1.92 -7.15 16.05
C VAL A 107 -2.53 -7.22 17.44
N LYS A 108 -2.32 -6.21 18.27
CA LYS A 108 -2.97 -6.08 19.56
C LYS A 108 -4.43 -5.61 19.45
N LYS A 109 -4.65 -4.60 18.60
CA LYS A 109 -5.98 -4.00 18.38
C LYS A 109 -6.09 -3.40 16.99
N ILE A 110 -7.19 -3.64 16.30
CA ILE A 110 -7.56 -2.88 15.11
C ILE A 110 -8.21 -1.56 15.57
N ILE A 111 -7.65 -0.44 15.12
CA ILE A 111 -8.18 0.89 15.41
C ILE A 111 -9.21 1.27 14.36
N ASP A 112 -8.86 1.13 13.07
CA ASP A 112 -9.76 1.45 11.96
C ASP A 112 -9.31 0.75 10.66
N ILE A 113 -10.26 0.51 9.75
CA ILE A 113 -10.01 -0.01 8.40
C ILE A 113 -10.75 0.90 7.41
N LEU A 114 -10.01 1.67 6.63
CA LEU A 114 -10.61 2.53 5.62
C LEU A 114 -11.13 1.71 4.44
N PRO A 115 -12.19 2.18 3.77
CA PRO A 115 -12.61 1.61 2.49
C PRO A 115 -11.44 1.56 1.50
N ALA A 116 -11.39 0.50 0.68
CA ALA A 116 -10.32 0.35 -0.30
C ALA A 116 -10.28 1.51 -1.29
N SER A 117 -9.11 2.07 -1.50
CA SER A 117 -8.86 3.17 -2.42
C SER A 117 -7.80 2.79 -3.45
N PHE A 118 -7.79 3.48 -4.59
CA PHE A 118 -6.81 3.23 -5.64
C PHE A 118 -5.41 3.69 -5.21
N ALA A 119 -4.43 2.81 -5.39
CA ALA A 119 -3.05 3.06 -4.99
C ALA A 119 -2.29 3.98 -5.96
N ALA A 120 -2.58 3.88 -7.27
CA ALA A 120 -1.87 4.61 -8.31
C ALA A 120 -2.77 4.80 -9.55
N VAL A 121 -3.80 5.65 -9.44
CA VAL A 121 -4.86 5.84 -10.45
C VAL A 121 -4.36 6.24 -11.84
N ALA A 122 -3.16 6.80 -11.93
CA ALA A 122 -2.60 7.23 -13.20
C ALA A 122 -2.02 6.07 -14.05
N ILE A 123 -1.73 4.91 -13.42
CA ILE A 123 -1.02 3.83 -14.11
C ILE A 123 -1.56 2.43 -13.78
N SER A 124 -2.39 2.26 -12.75
CA SER A 124 -2.81 0.95 -12.27
C SER A 124 -4.24 0.97 -11.74
N ASP A 125 -4.91 -0.17 -11.87
CA ASP A 125 -6.22 -0.46 -11.27
C ASP A 125 -6.17 -0.98 -9.83
N MET A 126 -4.98 -1.02 -9.24
CA MET A 126 -4.75 -1.62 -7.93
C MET A 126 -5.44 -0.83 -6.81
N LYS A 127 -6.20 -1.53 -5.97
CA LYS A 127 -6.86 -1.00 -4.76
C LYS A 127 -6.27 -1.64 -3.52
N THR A 128 -6.12 -0.83 -2.46
CA THR A 128 -5.65 -1.29 -1.14
C THR A 128 -6.49 -0.68 -0.03
N HIS A 129 -6.68 -1.41 1.07
CA HIS A 129 -7.13 -0.81 2.32
C HIS A 129 -5.96 -0.10 3.01
N ILE A 130 -6.25 0.99 3.69
CA ILE A 130 -5.36 1.56 4.71
C ILE A 130 -5.94 1.14 6.06
N VAL A 131 -5.10 0.55 6.89
CA VAL A 131 -5.50 -0.03 8.16
C VAL A 131 -4.70 0.62 9.27
N PHE A 132 -5.36 0.98 10.37
CA PHE A 132 -4.73 1.50 11.57
C PHE A 132 -4.79 0.45 12.67
N VAL A 133 -3.66 0.10 13.25
CA VAL A 133 -3.56 -0.91 14.29
C VAL A 133 -2.67 -0.47 15.44
N GLU A 134 -2.94 -0.98 16.62
CA GLU A 134 -1.98 -1.07 17.71
C GLU A 134 -1.27 -2.42 17.59
N ALA A 135 0.04 -2.41 17.47
CA ALA A 135 0.88 -3.61 17.38
C ALA A 135 1.53 -3.90 18.74
N GLU A 136 1.94 -5.16 18.95
CA GLU A 136 2.70 -5.60 20.11
C GLU A 136 3.67 -6.71 19.74
N GLY A 137 4.61 -7.02 20.63
CA GLY A 137 5.64 -8.04 20.43
C GLY A 137 7.02 -7.46 20.23
N GLU A 138 7.94 -8.31 19.85
CA GLU A 138 9.34 -7.97 19.55
C GLU A 138 9.57 -8.10 18.04
N PHE A 139 10.55 -7.36 17.52
CA PHE A 139 10.93 -7.48 16.11
C PHE A 139 11.62 -8.81 15.87
N GLU A 140 11.15 -9.55 14.88
CA GLU A 140 11.74 -10.77 14.37
C GLU A 140 11.79 -10.71 12.84
N ASP A 141 12.85 -11.21 12.24
CA ASP A 141 13.00 -11.25 10.79
C ASP A 141 12.39 -12.55 10.24
N HIS A 142 11.24 -12.41 9.58
CA HIS A 142 10.56 -13.47 8.86
C HIS A 142 10.47 -13.18 7.36
N THR A 143 11.22 -12.17 6.88
CA THR A 143 11.21 -11.77 5.47
C THR A 143 11.81 -12.85 4.58
N SER A 144 11.40 -12.85 3.32
CA SER A 144 11.97 -13.76 2.32
C SER A 144 13.38 -13.31 1.88
N GLU A 145 14.15 -14.22 1.29
CA GLU A 145 15.49 -13.91 0.74
C GLU A 145 15.49 -12.79 -0.32
N ASN A 146 14.32 -12.43 -0.86
CA ASN A 146 14.16 -11.40 -1.87
C ASN A 146 13.72 -10.04 -1.30
N GLU A 147 13.56 -9.93 0.00
CA GLU A 147 13.13 -8.74 0.72
C GLU A 147 14.23 -8.24 1.63
N MET A 148 14.50 -6.95 1.54
CA MET A 148 15.44 -6.27 2.42
C MET A 148 14.63 -5.21 3.17
N ILE A 149 14.20 -5.57 4.37
CA ILE A 149 13.33 -4.75 5.22
C ILE A 149 14.01 -4.54 6.57
N GLU A 150 14.05 -3.30 7.03
CA GLU A 150 14.47 -2.90 8.37
C GLU A 150 13.30 -2.20 9.04
N ALA A 151 12.67 -2.86 10.00
CA ALA A 151 11.50 -2.36 10.71
C ALA A 151 11.92 -1.60 11.98
N GLY A 152 11.21 -0.51 12.29
CA GLY A 152 11.46 0.25 13.51
C GLY A 152 10.26 1.07 13.97
N PHE A 153 10.17 1.28 15.28
CA PHE A 153 9.23 2.22 15.89
C PHE A 153 9.88 3.58 16.10
N TYR A 154 9.30 4.62 15.52
CA TYR A 154 9.81 5.98 15.52
C TYR A 154 8.90 6.92 16.31
N SER A 155 9.48 7.74 17.18
CA SER A 155 8.79 8.83 17.86
C SER A 155 8.32 9.89 16.85
N ARG A 156 7.53 10.87 17.31
CA ARG A 156 7.12 11.99 16.46
C ARG A 156 8.30 12.83 15.99
N GLU A 157 9.28 13.04 16.85
CA GLU A 157 10.50 13.80 16.60
C GLU A 157 11.39 13.08 15.57
N GLU A 158 11.61 11.78 15.76
CA GLU A 158 12.36 10.94 14.82
C GLU A 158 11.67 10.89 13.46
N THR A 159 10.34 10.67 13.44
CA THR A 159 9.55 10.67 12.21
C THR A 159 9.63 12.02 11.48
N ALA A 160 9.59 13.15 12.22
CA ALA A 160 9.75 14.47 11.63
C ALA A 160 11.14 14.68 11.02
N ALA A 161 12.20 14.14 11.64
CA ALA A 161 13.55 14.19 11.12
C ALA A 161 13.70 13.34 9.84
N LEU A 162 13.19 12.11 9.83
CA LEU A 162 13.19 11.24 8.66
C LEU A 162 12.50 11.87 7.44
N LEU A 163 11.39 12.58 7.65
CA LEU A 163 10.67 13.28 6.58
C LEU A 163 11.50 14.38 5.89
N GLN A 164 12.59 14.86 6.51
CA GLN A 164 13.47 15.89 5.93
C GLN A 164 14.67 15.28 5.18
N THR A 165 15.06 14.05 5.50
CA THR A 165 16.33 13.47 5.06
C THR A 165 16.18 12.24 4.21
N GLU A 166 15.05 11.52 4.32
CA GLU A 166 14.84 10.21 3.71
C GLU A 166 13.74 10.23 2.64
N GLU A 167 13.76 9.26 1.75
CA GLU A 167 12.74 9.07 0.74
C GLU A 167 11.61 8.17 1.26
N PHE A 168 10.38 8.50 0.90
CA PHE A 168 9.17 7.80 1.36
C PHE A 168 8.28 7.38 0.18
N SER A 169 7.51 6.30 0.38
CA SER A 169 6.32 6.12 -0.43
C SER A 169 5.27 7.19 -0.08
N SER A 170 4.43 7.59 -1.04
CA SER A 170 3.48 8.69 -0.82
C SER A 170 2.51 8.46 0.34
N ARG A 171 2.02 7.23 0.54
CA ARG A 171 1.14 6.88 1.67
C ARG A 171 1.88 6.96 3.00
N ALA A 172 3.07 6.38 3.08
CA ALA A 172 3.89 6.45 4.28
C ALA A 172 4.25 7.90 4.63
N GLN A 173 4.60 8.71 3.64
CA GLN A 173 4.91 10.13 3.85
C GLN A 173 3.74 10.90 4.46
N MET A 174 2.52 10.69 3.93
CA MET A 174 1.33 11.36 4.48
C MET A 174 1.02 10.92 5.91
N ILE A 175 1.07 9.61 6.19
CA ILE A 175 0.83 9.07 7.53
C ILE A 175 1.90 9.57 8.50
N ALA A 176 3.18 9.51 8.13
CA ALA A 176 4.30 10.02 8.91
C ALA A 176 4.17 11.53 9.20
N TYR A 177 3.73 12.32 8.21
CA TYR A 177 3.48 13.76 8.39
C TYR A 177 2.38 14.02 9.41
N PHE A 178 1.22 13.36 9.28
CA PHE A 178 0.11 13.55 10.23
C PHE A 178 0.49 13.08 11.63
N PHE A 179 1.18 11.96 11.74
CA PHE A 179 1.66 11.42 13.00
C PHE A 179 2.66 12.38 13.69
N SER A 180 3.70 12.82 12.97
CA SER A 180 4.77 13.69 13.52
C SER A 180 4.24 15.04 13.98
N ARG A 181 3.19 15.57 13.34
CA ARG A 181 2.54 16.83 13.69
C ARG A 181 1.40 16.70 14.71
N ASN A 182 1.14 15.48 15.19
CA ASN A 182 -0.01 15.19 16.06
C ASN A 182 -1.35 15.64 15.46
N LEU A 183 -1.46 15.57 14.14
CA LEU A 183 -2.71 15.85 13.48
C LEU A 183 -3.61 14.62 13.60
N PHE A 184 -4.85 14.82 14.02
CA PHE A 184 -5.82 13.72 14.19
C PHE A 184 -5.38 12.62 15.19
N PRO A 185 -5.07 12.98 16.45
CA PRO A 185 -4.57 12.01 17.44
C PRO A 185 -5.53 10.84 17.66
N GLY A 186 -6.84 11.03 17.55
CA GLY A 186 -7.83 9.97 17.66
C GLY A 186 -7.79 8.89 16.57
N ILE A 187 -7.02 9.06 15.49
CA ILE A 187 -6.79 8.02 14.50
C ILE A 187 -5.70 7.05 14.99
N PHE A 188 -4.68 7.59 15.66
CA PHE A 188 -3.54 6.80 16.15
C PHE A 188 -3.72 6.35 17.60
N PHE A 189 -4.51 7.09 18.39
CA PHE A 189 -4.67 6.87 19.82
C PHE A 189 -6.14 7.08 20.18
N ARG A 190 -6.97 6.06 19.98
CA ARG A 190 -8.33 6.03 20.58
C ARG A 190 -8.19 5.53 22.02
N GLU A 191 -8.49 6.42 22.99
CA GLU A 191 -8.68 6.08 24.39
C GLU A 191 -9.78 5.01 24.56
#